data_b1d60ffb889f0af167e3f47056118c35
#
_entry.id   b1d60ffb889f0af167e3f47056118c35
#
_cell.length_a   1.000
_cell.length_b   1.000
_cell.length_c   1.000
_cell.angle_alpha   90.00
_cell.angle_beta   90.00
_cell.angle_gamma   90.00
#
_symmetry.space_group_name_H-M   'P 1'
#
loop_
_entity.id
_entity.type
_entity.pdbx_description
1 polymer ?
#
loop_
_entity_poly.entity_id
_entity_poly.type
_entity_poly.pdbx_seq_one_letter_code
_entity_poly.pdbx_strand_id
1 'polypeptide(L)'
;MAGAQALEKCTLGKATTSAESIAKVSGQPLDRVNFGLNELNKRKLVGTAGRVYEIYIPAVDLLALKFYADKDYANALGKLIAKGKESDVYEVLSAKGDLYALKLFRLGRTSFRDVTRKRHASSKQFNTWLDVNYEAAHREFNALARLAEVTKNVPVAVATNRHTVLLKELPGVRLSTRPELLDARKVLREIMETVREVYQKAGMINGDLSEYNILTDGASVWLIDWPQWAGKDHPNAKELTRRDVGAVSKFFERSYGLSSDVDALVGYVTGTGRYPAVRRG
;
A
#
# COMPACT_ATOMS: atom_id res chain seq x y z
N MET A 1 -13.29 15.76 -17.40
CA MET A 1 -12.90 14.39 -17.04
C MET A 1 -12.23 13.65 -18.19
N ALA A 2 -12.83 13.52 -19.39
CA ALA A 2 -12.23 12.80 -20.53
C ALA A 2 -10.83 13.32 -20.92
N GLY A 3 -10.60 14.63 -20.94
CA GLY A 3 -9.28 15.21 -21.22
C GLY A 3 -8.22 14.85 -20.18
N ALA A 4 -8.57 14.81 -18.89
CA ALA A 4 -7.65 14.41 -17.83
C ALA A 4 -7.29 12.91 -17.91
N GLN A 5 -8.24 12.04 -18.24
CA GLN A 5 -7.99 10.61 -18.47
C GLN A 5 -7.09 10.37 -19.70
N ALA A 6 -7.30 11.14 -20.77
CA ALA A 6 -6.46 11.03 -21.96
C ALA A 6 -5.04 11.56 -21.69
N LEU A 7 -4.90 12.67 -20.95
CA LEU A 7 -3.60 13.18 -20.51
C LEU A 7 -2.87 12.15 -19.65
N GLU A 8 -3.53 11.55 -18.67
CA GLU A 8 -2.97 10.48 -17.84
C GLU A 8 -2.43 9.32 -18.70
N LYS A 9 -3.23 8.80 -19.62
CA LYS A 9 -2.81 7.74 -20.55
C LYS A 9 -1.61 8.13 -21.39
N CYS A 10 -1.54 9.38 -21.84
CA CYS A 10 -0.42 9.89 -22.62
C CYS A 10 0.85 10.11 -21.79
N THR A 11 0.75 10.24 -20.46
CA THR A 11 1.90 10.46 -19.56
C THR A 11 2.38 9.19 -18.87
N LEU A 12 1.73 8.05 -19.03
CA LEU A 12 2.27 6.76 -18.59
C LEU A 12 3.55 6.43 -19.36
N GLY A 13 4.61 6.11 -18.63
CA GLY A 13 5.94 5.85 -19.20
C GLY A 13 6.72 7.08 -19.66
N LYS A 14 6.13 8.30 -19.60
CA LYS A 14 6.78 9.58 -19.91
C LYS A 14 6.14 10.73 -19.14
N ALA A 15 6.96 11.67 -18.70
CA ALA A 15 6.51 12.72 -17.79
C ALA A 15 5.56 13.75 -18.44
N THR A 16 5.68 13.97 -19.75
CA THR A 16 4.97 15.04 -20.46
C THR A 16 4.39 14.58 -21.79
N THR A 17 3.37 15.29 -22.31
CA THR A 17 2.74 15.03 -23.60
C THR A 17 2.23 16.31 -24.25
N SER A 18 1.93 16.28 -25.56
CA SER A 18 1.37 17.43 -26.28
C SER A 18 -0.16 17.40 -26.36
N ALA A 19 -0.78 18.56 -26.64
CA ALA A 19 -2.22 18.67 -26.84
C ALA A 19 -2.72 17.83 -28.02
N GLU A 20 -1.93 17.71 -29.08
CA GLU A 20 -2.25 16.88 -30.26
C GLU A 20 -2.29 15.40 -29.91
N SER A 21 -1.36 14.93 -29.09
CA SER A 21 -1.35 13.54 -28.60
C SER A 21 -2.58 13.25 -27.75
N ILE A 22 -2.97 14.20 -26.89
CA ILE A 22 -4.19 14.08 -26.07
C ILE A 22 -5.43 14.09 -26.96
N ALA A 23 -5.52 14.94 -27.97
CA ALA A 23 -6.61 14.99 -28.93
C ALA A 23 -6.77 13.64 -29.65
N LYS A 24 -5.65 13.07 -30.12
CA LYS A 24 -5.63 11.75 -30.77
C LYS A 24 -6.14 10.63 -29.86
N VAL A 25 -5.70 10.59 -28.61
CA VAL A 25 -6.09 9.54 -27.64
C VAL A 25 -7.52 9.70 -27.15
N SER A 26 -7.98 10.96 -26.99
CA SER A 26 -9.34 11.25 -26.51
C SER A 26 -10.40 11.24 -27.59
N GLY A 27 -10.03 11.30 -28.89
CA GLY A 27 -10.95 11.51 -30.01
C GLY A 27 -11.62 12.89 -29.99
N GLN A 28 -11.09 13.85 -29.23
CA GLN A 28 -11.68 15.19 -29.09
C GLN A 28 -11.00 16.17 -30.07
N PRO A 29 -11.74 17.18 -30.58
CA PRO A 29 -11.15 18.29 -31.33
C PRO A 29 -10.08 19.02 -30.51
N LEU A 30 -9.00 19.46 -31.16
CA LEU A 30 -7.85 20.11 -30.51
C LEU A 30 -8.24 21.34 -29.68
N ASP A 31 -9.16 22.16 -30.18
CA ASP A 31 -9.64 23.34 -29.48
C ASP A 31 -10.32 22.99 -28.16
N ARG A 32 -11.11 21.92 -28.15
CA ARG A 32 -11.75 21.41 -26.93
C ARG A 32 -10.74 20.85 -25.93
N VAL A 33 -9.71 20.19 -26.43
CA VAL A 33 -8.58 19.73 -25.59
C VAL A 33 -7.85 20.91 -24.98
N ASN A 34 -7.48 21.92 -25.77
CA ASN A 34 -6.80 23.13 -25.31
C ASN A 34 -7.64 23.88 -24.27
N PHE A 35 -8.93 24.04 -24.50
CA PHE A 35 -9.84 24.63 -23.50
C PHE A 35 -9.82 23.84 -22.20
N GLY A 36 -9.95 22.50 -22.26
CA GLY A 36 -9.93 21.62 -21.08
C GLY A 36 -8.60 21.68 -20.32
N LEU A 37 -7.47 21.68 -21.03
CA LEU A 37 -6.13 21.81 -20.44
C LEU A 37 -5.94 23.16 -19.72
N ASN A 38 -6.42 24.25 -20.31
CA ASN A 38 -6.39 25.57 -19.68
C ASN A 38 -7.22 25.59 -18.38
N GLU A 39 -8.42 25.00 -18.37
CA GLU A 39 -9.24 24.89 -17.16
C GLU A 39 -8.60 24.02 -16.08
N LEU A 40 -7.96 22.91 -16.45
CA LEU A 40 -7.22 22.06 -15.52
C LEU A 40 -5.98 22.78 -14.97
N ASN A 41 -5.27 23.56 -15.79
CA ASN A 41 -4.12 24.32 -15.38
C ASN A 41 -4.49 25.45 -14.39
N LYS A 42 -5.56 26.19 -14.65
CA LYS A 42 -6.12 27.19 -13.70
C LYS A 42 -6.38 26.57 -12.33
N ARG A 43 -6.81 25.31 -12.27
CA ARG A 43 -7.07 24.55 -11.04
C ARG A 43 -5.84 23.87 -10.46
N LYS A 44 -4.65 24.06 -11.02
CA LYS A 44 -3.40 23.42 -10.61
C LYS A 44 -3.46 21.87 -10.64
N LEU A 45 -4.21 21.33 -11.59
CA LEU A 45 -4.32 19.89 -11.81
C LEU A 45 -3.37 19.40 -12.91
N VAL A 46 -2.90 20.34 -13.74
CA VAL A 46 -2.00 20.10 -14.87
C VAL A 46 -0.96 21.20 -14.89
N GLY A 47 0.29 20.83 -15.15
CA GLY A 47 1.37 21.77 -15.45
C GLY A 47 1.56 21.92 -16.95
N THR A 48 2.17 23.04 -17.36
CA THR A 48 2.56 23.29 -18.75
C THR A 48 3.98 23.85 -18.80
N ALA A 49 4.77 23.36 -19.76
CA ALA A 49 6.08 23.87 -20.10
C ALA A 49 6.17 24.01 -21.63
N GLY A 50 5.94 25.22 -22.13
CA GLY A 50 5.82 25.50 -23.56
C GLY A 50 4.61 24.78 -24.17
N ARG A 51 4.84 23.80 -25.07
CA ARG A 51 3.79 23.05 -25.77
C ARG A 51 3.49 21.69 -25.16
N VAL A 52 4.08 21.37 -24.02
CA VAL A 52 3.87 20.06 -23.37
C VAL A 52 3.18 20.24 -22.02
N TYR A 53 2.43 19.20 -21.62
CA TYR A 53 1.60 19.15 -20.44
C TYR A 53 2.01 17.98 -19.55
N GLU A 54 1.93 18.21 -18.24
CA GLU A 54 2.21 17.23 -17.19
C GLU A 54 0.97 17.12 -16.29
N ILE A 55 0.60 15.91 -15.92
CA ILE A 55 -0.49 15.70 -14.95
C ILE A 55 0.05 15.74 -13.52
N TYR A 56 -0.63 16.48 -12.65
CA TYR A 56 -0.27 16.57 -11.24
C TYR A 56 -1.02 15.54 -10.39
N ILE A 57 -0.42 15.17 -9.25
CA ILE A 57 -0.97 14.21 -8.30
C ILE A 57 -2.46 14.48 -7.96
N PRO A 58 -2.89 15.73 -7.64
CA PRO A 58 -4.30 15.98 -7.33
C PRO A 58 -5.26 15.61 -8.46
N ALA A 59 -4.84 15.70 -9.71
CA ALA A 59 -5.68 15.28 -10.84
C ALA A 59 -5.85 13.75 -10.86
N VAL A 60 -4.79 13.02 -10.56
CA VAL A 60 -4.82 11.55 -10.50
C VAL A 60 -5.66 11.07 -9.31
N ASP A 61 -5.57 11.78 -8.17
CA ASP A 61 -6.43 11.54 -7.00
C ASP A 61 -7.91 11.68 -7.36
N LEU A 62 -8.28 12.78 -8.02
CA LEU A 62 -9.65 13.03 -8.47
C LEU A 62 -10.16 11.98 -9.47
N LEU A 63 -9.28 11.49 -10.35
CA LEU A 63 -9.62 10.41 -11.28
C LEU A 63 -9.86 9.08 -10.55
N ALA A 64 -9.08 8.78 -9.52
CA ALA A 64 -9.25 7.59 -8.68
C ALA A 64 -10.53 7.69 -7.84
N LEU A 65 -10.77 8.83 -7.18
CA LEU A 65 -12.00 9.07 -6.40
C LEU A 65 -13.25 8.97 -7.28
N LYS A 66 -13.21 9.54 -8.49
CA LYS A 66 -14.32 9.39 -9.44
C LYS A 66 -14.60 7.93 -9.79
N PHE A 67 -13.56 7.11 -10.01
CA PHE A 67 -13.76 5.68 -10.27
C PHE A 67 -14.52 5.00 -9.12
N TYR A 68 -14.15 5.28 -7.87
CA TYR A 68 -14.83 4.69 -6.72
C TYR A 68 -16.24 5.23 -6.53
N ALA A 69 -16.48 6.51 -6.84
CA ALA A 69 -17.82 7.10 -6.84
C ALA A 69 -18.73 6.47 -7.91
N ASP A 70 -18.22 6.29 -9.14
CA ASP A 70 -18.95 5.66 -10.25
C ASP A 70 -19.30 4.18 -9.97
N LYS A 71 -18.64 3.55 -8.98
CA LYS A 71 -18.86 2.17 -8.52
C LYS A 71 -19.62 2.06 -7.21
N ASP A 72 -20.14 3.16 -6.69
CA ASP A 72 -20.86 3.26 -5.41
C ASP A 72 -20.00 2.89 -4.17
N TYR A 73 -18.67 2.80 -4.31
CA TYR A 73 -17.76 2.57 -3.20
C TYR A 73 -17.46 3.84 -2.39
N ALA A 74 -17.60 5.03 -2.99
CA ALA A 74 -17.26 6.30 -2.36
C ALA A 74 -18.36 7.33 -2.60
N ASN A 75 -19.18 7.57 -1.59
CA ASN A 75 -20.16 8.67 -1.57
C ASN A 75 -19.58 9.90 -0.85
N ALA A 76 -18.73 9.68 0.15
CA ALA A 76 -18.04 10.74 0.88
C ALA A 76 -16.62 10.34 1.22
N LEU A 77 -15.70 11.31 1.13
CA LEU A 77 -14.33 11.19 1.63
C LEU A 77 -14.30 11.77 3.05
N GLY A 78 -13.92 10.95 4.02
CA GLY A 78 -13.84 11.28 5.43
C GLY A 78 -12.46 11.80 5.85
N LYS A 79 -12.14 11.59 7.13
CA LYS A 79 -10.88 12.06 7.73
C LYS A 79 -9.66 11.31 7.21
N LEU A 80 -8.49 11.94 7.33
CA LEU A 80 -7.21 11.28 7.16
C LEU A 80 -6.96 10.35 8.36
N ILE A 81 -6.95 9.03 8.15
CA ILE A 81 -6.71 8.01 9.18
C ILE A 81 -5.22 7.91 9.47
N ALA A 82 -4.39 7.90 8.42
CA ALA A 82 -2.95 7.78 8.55
C ALA A 82 -2.21 8.53 7.45
N LYS A 83 -1.09 9.16 7.83
CA LYS A 83 -0.15 9.82 6.90
C LYS A 83 1.22 9.21 7.07
N GLY A 84 1.71 8.57 6.00
CA GLY A 84 3.03 7.95 5.97
C GLY A 84 3.98 8.63 4.98
N LYS A 85 5.20 8.09 4.90
CA LYS A 85 6.19 8.52 3.89
C LYS A 85 5.80 8.07 2.48
N GLU A 86 5.16 6.93 2.37
CA GLU A 86 4.86 6.24 1.12
C GLU A 86 3.37 6.19 0.77
N SER A 87 2.47 6.55 1.71
CA SER A 87 1.02 6.57 1.48
C SER A 87 0.27 7.48 2.43
N ASP A 88 -0.91 7.93 1.99
CA ASP A 88 -1.94 8.55 2.81
C ASP A 88 -3.15 7.61 2.83
N VAL A 89 -3.81 7.46 3.98
CA VAL A 89 -5.01 6.63 4.12
C VAL A 89 -6.16 7.48 4.63
N TYR A 90 -7.25 7.48 3.87
CA TYR A 90 -8.47 8.21 4.19
C TYR A 90 -9.63 7.26 4.48
N GLU A 91 -10.50 7.66 5.38
CA GLU A 91 -11.80 7.04 5.56
C GLU A 91 -12.69 7.35 4.35
N VAL A 92 -13.46 6.38 3.90
CA VAL A 92 -14.43 6.54 2.81
C VAL A 92 -15.74 5.90 3.21
N LEU A 93 -16.84 6.63 3.02
CA LEU A 93 -18.19 6.14 3.23
C LEU A 93 -18.83 5.81 1.89
N SER A 94 -19.35 4.59 1.73
CA SER A 94 -20.09 4.19 0.55
C SER A 94 -21.52 4.76 0.54
N ALA A 95 -22.20 4.69 -0.59
CA ALA A 95 -23.60 5.05 -0.70
C ALA A 95 -24.52 4.17 0.18
N LYS A 96 -24.05 2.96 0.56
CA LYS A 96 -24.79 2.01 1.41
C LYS A 96 -24.49 2.18 2.91
N GLY A 97 -23.59 3.10 3.28
CA GLY A 97 -23.17 3.30 4.66
C GLY A 97 -22.00 2.43 5.11
N ASP A 98 -21.39 1.67 4.21
CA ASP A 98 -20.19 0.88 4.56
C ASP A 98 -18.97 1.80 4.69
N LEU A 99 -18.12 1.53 5.68
CA LEU A 99 -16.86 2.23 5.88
C LEU A 99 -15.70 1.46 5.23
N TYR A 100 -14.86 2.21 4.53
CA TYR A 100 -13.65 1.72 3.87
C TYR A 100 -12.46 2.60 4.23
N ALA A 101 -11.26 2.04 4.07
CA ALA A 101 -9.99 2.75 4.10
C ALA A 101 -9.44 2.86 2.67
N LEU A 102 -9.31 4.07 2.16
CA LEU A 102 -8.71 4.35 0.84
C LEU A 102 -7.24 4.72 1.03
N LYS A 103 -6.35 3.82 0.63
CA LYS A 103 -4.91 4.04 0.63
C LYS A 103 -4.47 4.63 -0.71
N LEU A 104 -3.84 5.81 -0.66
CA LEU A 104 -3.26 6.49 -1.81
C LEU A 104 -1.73 6.41 -1.70
N PHE A 105 -1.09 5.79 -2.67
CA PHE A 105 0.36 5.69 -2.71
C PHE A 105 1.01 7.02 -3.05
N ARG A 106 2.11 7.33 -2.35
CA ARG A 106 2.87 8.59 -2.44
C ARG A 106 4.37 8.34 -2.52
N LEU A 107 4.77 7.23 -3.12
CA LEU A 107 6.19 6.89 -3.30
C LEU A 107 6.90 8.00 -4.08
N GLY A 108 8.08 8.40 -3.60
CA GLY A 108 8.83 9.50 -4.21
C GLY A 108 8.46 10.90 -3.71
N ARG A 109 7.57 11.03 -2.70
CA ARG A 109 7.23 12.33 -2.08
C ARG A 109 8.47 13.09 -1.59
N THR A 110 9.47 12.38 -1.07
CA THR A 110 10.72 12.96 -0.55
C THR A 110 11.89 12.82 -1.52
N SER A 111 11.97 11.74 -2.29
CA SER A 111 13.03 11.51 -3.29
C SER A 111 12.64 10.41 -4.28
N PHE A 112 12.29 10.82 -5.50
CA PHE A 112 11.98 9.88 -6.57
C PHE A 112 13.20 9.03 -6.98
N ARG A 113 14.42 9.61 -6.93
CA ARG A 113 15.67 8.91 -7.26
C ARG A 113 15.96 7.74 -6.32
N ASP A 114 15.67 7.88 -5.02
CA ASP A 114 15.91 6.82 -4.05
C ASP A 114 14.89 5.68 -4.19
N VAL A 115 13.66 5.99 -4.57
CA VAL A 115 12.62 5.00 -4.82
C VAL A 115 12.96 4.14 -6.04
N THR A 116 13.36 4.75 -7.15
CA THR A 116 13.77 4.03 -8.36
C THR A 116 15.01 3.17 -8.10
N ARG A 117 16.02 3.67 -7.38
CA ARG A 117 17.23 2.91 -7.03
C ARG A 117 16.94 1.66 -6.18
N LYS A 118 16.08 1.76 -5.18
CA LYS A 118 15.70 0.63 -4.31
C LYS A 118 14.89 -0.45 -5.04
N ARG A 119 14.20 -0.09 -6.14
CA ARG A 119 13.33 -0.99 -6.91
C ARG A 119 13.95 -1.52 -8.19
N HIS A 120 15.18 -1.13 -8.52
CA HIS A 120 15.93 -1.68 -9.68
C HIS A 120 16.22 -3.19 -9.59
N ALA A 121 15.89 -3.85 -8.48
CA ALA A 121 15.89 -5.31 -8.40
C ALA A 121 14.72 -5.98 -9.17
N SER A 122 13.71 -5.23 -9.61
CA SER A 122 12.65 -5.72 -10.51
C SER A 122 12.99 -5.34 -11.95
N SER A 123 12.75 -6.25 -12.88
CA SER A 123 13.05 -6.11 -14.32
C SER A 123 12.29 -5.01 -15.06
N LYS A 124 11.46 -4.21 -14.38
CA LYS A 124 10.68 -3.10 -14.95
C LYS A 124 11.37 -1.76 -14.71
N GLN A 125 11.63 -1.01 -15.78
CA GLN A 125 12.03 0.39 -15.71
C GLN A 125 10.80 1.28 -15.46
N PHE A 126 10.81 2.05 -14.36
CA PHE A 126 9.80 3.05 -14.06
C PHE A 126 10.33 4.43 -14.43
N ASN A 127 9.65 5.12 -15.35
CA ASN A 127 10.08 6.40 -15.87
C ASN A 127 9.38 7.58 -15.17
N THR A 128 8.24 7.34 -14.54
CA THR A 128 7.44 8.40 -13.93
C THR A 128 6.97 8.02 -12.52
N TRP A 129 6.54 9.05 -11.76
CA TRP A 129 5.87 8.87 -10.48
C TRP A 129 4.61 8.01 -10.61
N LEU A 130 3.86 8.17 -11.70
CA LEU A 130 2.66 7.38 -11.96
C LEU A 130 2.97 5.88 -12.03
N ASP A 131 3.98 5.50 -12.81
CA ASP A 131 4.35 4.10 -13.02
C ASP A 131 4.68 3.40 -11.70
N VAL A 132 5.50 4.05 -10.86
CA VAL A 132 5.92 3.51 -9.55
C VAL A 132 4.75 3.32 -8.61
N ASN A 133 3.86 4.31 -8.53
CA ASN A 133 2.75 4.29 -7.58
C ASN A 133 1.61 3.37 -8.05
N TYR A 134 1.39 3.27 -9.37
CA TYR A 134 0.44 2.30 -9.95
C TYR A 134 0.89 0.87 -9.70
N GLU A 135 2.16 0.57 -9.94
CA GLU A 135 2.71 -0.75 -9.67
C GLU A 135 2.64 -1.11 -8.17
N ALA A 136 2.92 -0.15 -7.28
CA ALA A 136 2.83 -0.38 -5.83
C ALA A 136 1.40 -0.71 -5.39
N ALA A 137 0.40 0.02 -5.91
CA ALA A 137 -1.00 -0.23 -5.61
C ALA A 137 -1.46 -1.60 -6.12
N HIS A 138 -1.12 -1.93 -7.37
CA HIS A 138 -1.45 -3.24 -7.94
C HIS A 138 -0.74 -4.38 -7.21
N ARG A 139 0.52 -4.19 -6.86
CA ARG A 139 1.30 -5.19 -6.13
C ARG A 139 0.71 -5.46 -4.76
N GLU A 140 0.34 -4.44 -4.00
CA GLU A 140 -0.33 -4.60 -2.70
C GLU A 140 -1.70 -5.25 -2.84
N PHE A 141 -2.52 -4.80 -3.79
CA PHE A 141 -3.83 -5.38 -4.04
C PHE A 141 -3.76 -6.88 -4.33
N ASN A 142 -2.87 -7.28 -5.25
CA ASN A 142 -2.68 -8.68 -5.61
C ASN A 142 -2.12 -9.51 -4.43
N ALA A 143 -1.23 -8.93 -3.62
CA ALA A 143 -0.73 -9.58 -2.41
C ALA A 143 -1.87 -9.85 -1.43
N LEU A 144 -2.68 -8.83 -1.11
CA LEU A 144 -3.79 -8.95 -0.17
C LEU A 144 -4.87 -9.92 -0.66
N ALA A 145 -5.18 -9.92 -1.96
CA ALA A 145 -6.11 -10.90 -2.55
C ALA A 145 -5.63 -12.34 -2.33
N ARG A 146 -4.34 -12.61 -2.57
CA ARG A 146 -3.73 -13.93 -2.34
C ARG A 146 -3.67 -14.29 -0.84
N LEU A 147 -3.36 -13.34 0.02
CA LEU A 147 -3.25 -13.54 1.46
C LEU A 147 -4.60 -13.82 2.11
N ALA A 148 -5.68 -13.22 1.61
CA ALA A 148 -7.03 -13.46 2.11
C ALA A 148 -7.49 -14.91 1.96
N GLU A 149 -6.87 -15.70 1.06
CA GLU A 149 -7.14 -17.14 0.89
C GLU A 149 -6.51 -17.99 2.00
N VAL A 150 -5.51 -17.47 2.72
CA VAL A 150 -4.72 -18.25 3.68
C VAL A 150 -4.83 -17.75 5.11
N THR A 151 -5.19 -16.48 5.33
CA THR A 151 -5.36 -15.89 6.66
C THR A 151 -6.38 -14.76 6.68
N LYS A 152 -7.07 -14.60 7.81
CA LYS A 152 -7.98 -13.47 8.05
C LYS A 152 -7.28 -12.25 8.68
N ASN A 153 -6.02 -12.39 9.04
CA ASN A 153 -5.24 -11.40 9.78
C ASN A 153 -4.50 -10.42 8.85
N VAL A 154 -5.13 -10.09 7.71
CA VAL A 154 -4.70 -9.07 6.74
C VAL A 154 -5.90 -8.24 6.31
N PRO A 155 -5.70 -7.03 5.78
CA PRO A 155 -6.79 -6.24 5.22
C PRO A 155 -7.48 -6.95 4.05
N VAL A 156 -8.79 -6.83 3.97
CA VAL A 156 -9.56 -7.29 2.80
C VAL A 156 -9.51 -6.20 1.73
N ALA A 157 -8.82 -6.47 0.64
CA ALA A 157 -8.78 -5.59 -0.52
C ALA A 157 -10.07 -5.70 -1.33
N VAL A 158 -10.75 -4.56 -1.55
CA VAL A 158 -12.05 -4.49 -2.24
C VAL A 158 -11.86 -4.12 -3.71
N ALA A 159 -11.05 -3.11 -3.98
CA ALA A 159 -10.79 -2.64 -5.34
C ALA A 159 -9.45 -1.90 -5.40
N THR A 160 -8.88 -1.84 -6.60
CA THR A 160 -7.71 -1.00 -6.90
C THR A 160 -7.97 -0.17 -8.14
N ASN A 161 -7.49 1.05 -8.14
CA ASN A 161 -7.53 1.93 -9.30
C ASN A 161 -6.35 2.90 -9.25
N ARG A 162 -5.57 2.96 -10.32
CA ARG A 162 -4.39 3.83 -10.39
C ARG A 162 -3.41 3.54 -9.25
N HIS A 163 -3.06 4.60 -8.50
CA HIS A 163 -2.16 4.56 -7.34
C HIS A 163 -2.90 4.32 -6.02
N THR A 164 -4.09 3.73 -6.05
CA THR A 164 -4.93 3.57 -4.85
C THR A 164 -5.40 2.14 -4.64
N VAL A 165 -5.60 1.77 -3.38
CA VAL A 165 -6.23 0.52 -2.96
C VAL A 165 -7.35 0.84 -1.97
N LEU A 166 -8.54 0.33 -2.23
CA LEU A 166 -9.68 0.39 -1.33
C LEU A 166 -9.72 -0.88 -0.49
N LEU A 167 -9.71 -0.72 0.81
CA LEU A 167 -9.68 -1.78 1.80
C LEU A 167 -10.95 -1.72 2.65
N LYS A 168 -11.44 -2.86 3.16
CA LYS A 168 -12.40 -2.82 4.26
C LYS A 168 -11.75 -2.17 5.46
N GLU A 169 -12.50 -1.32 6.17
CA GLU A 169 -12.01 -0.74 7.42
C GLU A 169 -11.70 -1.84 8.43
N LEU A 170 -10.61 -1.65 9.17
CA LEU A 170 -10.18 -2.53 10.24
C LEU A 170 -10.34 -1.81 11.58
N PRO A 171 -10.83 -2.50 12.61
CA PRO A 171 -10.84 -1.93 13.96
C PRO A 171 -9.43 -1.86 14.53
N GLY A 172 -9.27 -0.98 15.52
CA GLY A 172 -8.05 -0.93 16.31
C GLY A 172 -7.05 0.16 15.91
N VAL A 173 -5.89 0.07 16.53
CA VAL A 173 -4.79 1.05 16.41
C VAL A 173 -3.49 0.37 16.03
N ARG A 174 -2.50 1.15 15.60
CA ARG A 174 -1.17 0.59 15.33
C ARG A 174 -0.51 0.07 16.60
N LEU A 175 0.10 -1.10 16.52
CA LEU A 175 0.85 -1.71 17.62
C LEU A 175 1.98 -0.79 18.13
N SER A 176 2.55 0.05 17.24
CA SER A 176 3.56 1.06 17.57
C SER A 176 3.12 2.09 18.61
N THR A 177 1.81 2.30 18.78
CA THR A 177 1.27 3.18 19.84
C THR A 177 1.29 2.54 21.23
N ARG A 178 1.73 1.27 21.32
CA ARG A 178 1.77 0.47 22.57
C ARG A 178 0.41 0.38 23.25
N PRO A 179 -0.65 -0.03 22.55
CA PRO A 179 -1.96 -0.14 23.16
C PRO A 179 -1.94 -1.18 24.29
N GLU A 180 -2.90 -1.08 25.20
CA GLU A 180 -3.15 -2.14 26.16
C GLU A 180 -3.60 -3.41 25.42
N LEU A 181 -2.97 -4.55 25.73
CA LEU A 181 -3.28 -5.83 25.15
C LEU A 181 -3.93 -6.73 26.21
N LEU A 182 -5.03 -7.39 25.87
CA LEU A 182 -5.68 -8.34 26.77
C LEU A 182 -4.74 -9.48 27.18
N ASP A 183 -3.93 -9.99 26.26
CA ASP A 183 -2.88 -10.94 26.49
C ASP A 183 -1.76 -10.75 25.46
N ALA A 184 -0.70 -10.06 25.85
CA ALA A 184 0.41 -9.76 24.96
C ALA A 184 1.13 -11.01 24.42
N ARG A 185 1.13 -12.16 25.16
CA ARG A 185 1.68 -13.41 24.68
C ARG A 185 0.83 -14.03 23.56
N LYS A 186 -0.49 -13.96 23.70
CA LYS A 186 -1.41 -14.43 22.64
C LYS A 186 -1.28 -13.55 21.41
N VAL A 187 -1.23 -12.24 21.56
CA VAL A 187 -1.05 -11.30 20.44
C VAL A 187 0.27 -11.57 19.71
N LEU A 188 1.39 -11.74 20.42
CA LEU A 188 2.68 -12.11 19.80
C LEU A 188 2.56 -13.45 19.06
N ARG A 189 1.93 -14.44 19.67
CA ARG A 189 1.73 -15.76 19.04
C ARG A 189 0.88 -15.62 17.77
N GLU A 190 -0.22 -14.90 17.80
CA GLU A 190 -1.10 -14.70 16.63
C GLU A 190 -0.38 -14.00 15.48
N ILE A 191 0.48 -13.01 15.78
CA ILE A 191 1.34 -12.38 14.77
C ILE A 191 2.25 -13.44 14.13
N MET A 192 2.95 -14.25 14.93
CA MET A 192 3.89 -15.26 14.44
C MET A 192 3.18 -16.41 13.69
N GLU A 193 1.98 -16.80 14.11
CA GLU A 193 1.13 -17.75 13.40
C GLU A 193 0.72 -17.19 12.03
N THR A 194 0.32 -15.92 11.97
CA THR A 194 0.01 -15.24 10.71
C THR A 194 1.21 -15.20 9.78
N VAL A 195 2.39 -14.80 10.28
CA VAL A 195 3.63 -14.79 9.49
C VAL A 195 3.98 -16.20 8.99
N ARG A 196 3.78 -17.23 9.81
CA ARG A 196 3.94 -18.64 9.42
C ARG A 196 2.97 -19.05 8.31
N GLU A 197 1.68 -18.73 8.44
CA GLU A 197 0.68 -19.03 7.40
C GLU A 197 1.03 -18.36 6.07
N VAL A 198 1.39 -17.09 6.10
CA VAL A 198 1.83 -16.32 4.94
C VAL A 198 3.07 -16.96 4.31
N TYR A 199 4.08 -17.32 5.10
CA TYR A 199 5.31 -17.94 4.60
C TYR A 199 5.04 -19.31 3.98
N GLN A 200 4.32 -20.18 4.68
CA GLN A 200 4.17 -21.58 4.29
C GLN A 200 3.09 -21.80 3.24
N LYS A 201 1.92 -21.17 3.39
CA LYS A 201 0.78 -21.37 2.50
C LYS A 201 0.80 -20.44 1.28
N ALA A 202 1.09 -19.14 1.48
CA ALA A 202 1.18 -18.20 0.38
C ALA A 202 2.59 -18.12 -0.25
N GLY A 203 3.63 -18.63 0.41
CA GLY A 203 5.01 -18.54 -0.06
C GLY A 203 5.52 -17.10 -0.11
N MET A 204 5.04 -16.24 0.80
CA MET A 204 5.34 -14.81 0.82
C MET A 204 6.01 -14.40 2.13
N ILE A 205 6.79 -13.31 2.07
CA ILE A 205 7.43 -12.64 3.20
C ILE A 205 7.02 -11.18 3.09
N ASN A 206 6.62 -10.52 4.18
CA ASN A 206 6.23 -9.11 4.14
C ASN A 206 7.39 -8.22 3.66
N GLY A 207 8.60 -8.45 4.22
CA GLY A 207 9.82 -7.77 3.81
C GLY A 207 9.98 -6.38 4.43
N ASP A 208 9.03 -5.92 5.26
CA ASP A 208 9.09 -4.66 6.01
C ASP A 208 8.21 -4.72 7.27
N LEU A 209 8.04 -5.93 7.85
CA LEU A 209 7.20 -6.12 9.03
C LEU A 209 7.82 -5.46 10.26
N SER A 210 7.01 -4.66 10.93
CA SER A 210 7.37 -3.99 12.19
C SER A 210 6.10 -3.60 12.95
N GLU A 211 6.27 -3.07 14.16
CA GLU A 211 5.17 -2.53 14.97
C GLU A 211 4.34 -1.44 14.28
N TYR A 212 4.88 -0.80 13.25
CA TYR A 212 4.18 0.22 12.44
C TYR A 212 3.22 -0.39 11.43
N ASN A 213 3.47 -1.64 11.01
CA ASN A 213 2.73 -2.36 9.99
C ASN A 213 1.84 -3.47 10.59
N ILE A 214 1.48 -3.33 11.87
CA ILE A 214 0.55 -4.19 12.59
C ILE A 214 -0.54 -3.33 13.22
N LEU A 215 -1.81 -3.65 12.97
CA LEU A 215 -2.96 -3.13 13.71
C LEU A 215 -3.41 -4.15 14.75
N THR A 216 -3.99 -3.67 15.84
CA THR A 216 -4.62 -4.51 16.87
C THR A 216 -5.77 -3.77 17.54
N ASP A 217 -6.80 -4.51 17.93
CA ASP A 217 -7.88 -4.06 18.82
C ASP A 217 -7.63 -4.48 20.27
N GLY A 218 -6.43 -4.99 20.58
CA GLY A 218 -6.04 -5.50 21.89
C GLY A 218 -6.18 -7.02 22.01
N ALA A 219 -6.94 -7.67 21.13
CA ALA A 219 -7.15 -9.12 21.10
C ALA A 219 -6.72 -9.75 19.77
N SER A 220 -7.14 -9.17 18.66
CA SER A 220 -6.85 -9.60 17.29
C SER A 220 -5.77 -8.74 16.65
N VAL A 221 -5.17 -9.23 15.58
CA VAL A 221 -4.12 -8.52 14.84
C VAL A 221 -4.38 -8.54 13.35
N TRP A 222 -3.87 -7.52 12.65
CA TRP A 222 -3.85 -7.46 11.18
C TRP A 222 -2.50 -6.95 10.72
N LEU A 223 -1.83 -7.73 9.87
CA LEU A 223 -0.58 -7.35 9.21
C LEU A 223 -0.91 -6.52 7.99
N ILE A 224 -0.55 -5.24 8.02
CA ILE A 224 -0.82 -4.26 6.96
C ILE A 224 0.46 -3.93 6.18
N ASP A 225 0.29 -3.25 5.03
CA ASP A 225 1.39 -2.72 4.21
C ASP A 225 2.23 -3.80 3.50
N TRP A 226 1.78 -4.20 2.31
CA TRP A 226 2.35 -5.31 1.54
C TRP A 226 3.00 -4.95 0.20
N PRO A 227 3.36 -3.69 -0.11
CA PRO A 227 3.93 -3.36 -1.43
C PRO A 227 5.37 -3.88 -1.61
N GLN A 228 6.06 -4.18 -0.49
CA GLN A 228 7.46 -4.62 -0.47
C GLN A 228 7.63 -6.15 -0.41
N TRP A 229 6.53 -6.92 -0.41
CA TRP A 229 6.59 -8.38 -0.22
C TRP A 229 7.58 -9.08 -1.18
N ALA A 230 8.19 -10.16 -0.71
CA ALA A 230 9.06 -11.03 -1.48
C ALA A 230 8.58 -12.48 -1.43
N GLY A 231 8.89 -13.27 -2.45
CA GLY A 231 8.66 -14.71 -2.43
C GLY A 231 9.63 -15.43 -1.50
N LYS A 232 9.24 -16.58 -0.95
CA LYS A 232 10.13 -17.44 -0.13
C LYS A 232 11.36 -17.96 -0.88
N ASP A 233 11.30 -17.93 -2.23
CA ASP A 233 12.42 -18.35 -3.10
C ASP A 233 13.34 -17.16 -3.48
N HIS A 234 13.08 -15.98 -2.92
CA HIS A 234 13.93 -14.81 -3.13
C HIS A 234 15.34 -15.06 -2.54
N PRO A 235 16.43 -14.64 -3.21
CA PRO A 235 17.81 -14.85 -2.72
C PRO A 235 18.03 -14.44 -1.26
N ASN A 236 17.38 -13.35 -0.82
CA ASN A 236 17.48 -12.83 0.54
C ASN A 236 16.31 -13.26 1.45
N ALA A 237 15.54 -14.30 1.09
CA ALA A 237 14.34 -14.71 1.83
C ALA A 237 14.62 -14.99 3.32
N LYS A 238 15.72 -15.70 3.60
CA LYS A 238 16.13 -16.02 4.98
C LYS A 238 16.43 -14.77 5.81
N GLU A 239 17.13 -13.80 5.24
CA GLU A 239 17.47 -12.54 5.89
C GLU A 239 16.22 -11.68 6.12
N LEU A 240 15.35 -11.57 5.12
CA LEU A 240 14.08 -10.85 5.21
C LEU A 240 13.18 -11.43 6.30
N THR A 241 13.01 -12.76 6.33
CA THR A 241 12.22 -13.44 7.36
C THR A 241 12.80 -13.20 8.76
N ARG A 242 14.14 -13.32 8.93
CA ARG A 242 14.80 -13.06 10.21
C ARG A 242 14.62 -11.61 10.66
N ARG A 243 14.72 -10.66 9.75
CA ARG A 243 14.51 -9.22 10.02
C ARG A 243 13.08 -8.94 10.48
N ASP A 244 12.09 -9.43 9.75
CA ASP A 244 10.68 -9.24 10.05
C ASP A 244 10.31 -9.84 11.42
N VAL A 245 10.67 -11.10 11.67
CA VAL A 245 10.44 -11.79 12.96
C VAL A 245 11.20 -11.09 14.11
N GLY A 246 12.45 -10.72 13.87
CA GLY A 246 13.29 -10.04 14.86
C GLY A 246 12.79 -8.65 15.25
N ALA A 247 12.25 -7.88 14.30
CA ALA A 247 11.67 -6.56 14.58
C ALA A 247 10.47 -6.67 15.53
N VAL A 248 9.56 -7.60 15.25
CA VAL A 248 8.38 -7.85 16.11
C VAL A 248 8.82 -8.36 17.49
N SER A 249 9.70 -9.38 17.56
CA SER A 249 10.20 -9.93 18.82
C SER A 249 10.84 -8.85 19.70
N LYS A 250 11.74 -8.03 19.12
CA LYS A 250 12.39 -6.92 19.82
C LYS A 250 11.41 -5.85 20.31
N PHE A 251 10.35 -5.58 19.54
CA PHE A 251 9.30 -4.66 19.98
C PHE A 251 8.55 -5.19 21.20
N PHE A 252 8.15 -6.48 21.21
CA PHE A 252 7.47 -7.08 22.35
C PHE A 252 8.35 -7.17 23.60
N GLU A 253 9.64 -7.41 23.45
CA GLU A 253 10.60 -7.36 24.55
C GLU A 253 10.64 -5.98 25.20
N ARG A 254 10.82 -4.92 24.38
CA ARG A 254 10.93 -3.54 24.87
C ARG A 254 9.63 -2.97 25.43
N SER A 255 8.49 -3.34 24.86
CA SER A 255 7.21 -2.68 25.13
C SER A 255 6.32 -3.47 26.10
N TYR A 256 6.47 -4.80 26.14
CA TYR A 256 5.62 -5.68 26.94
C TYR A 256 6.42 -6.64 27.84
N GLY A 257 7.74 -6.52 27.87
CA GLY A 257 8.62 -7.38 28.70
C GLY A 257 8.57 -8.85 28.29
N LEU A 258 8.34 -9.15 27.01
CA LEU A 258 8.21 -10.51 26.49
C LEU A 258 9.43 -10.86 25.62
N SER A 259 10.35 -11.65 26.18
CA SER A 259 11.55 -12.10 25.46
C SER A 259 11.32 -13.47 24.81
N SER A 260 11.81 -13.64 23.60
CA SER A 260 11.74 -14.86 22.82
C SER A 260 12.99 -15.06 21.96
N ASP A 261 13.37 -16.31 21.74
CA ASP A 261 14.48 -16.67 20.85
C ASP A 261 14.07 -16.44 19.39
N VAL A 262 14.72 -15.48 18.73
CA VAL A 262 14.44 -15.09 17.34
C VAL A 262 14.74 -16.24 16.38
N ASP A 263 15.80 -17.03 16.58
CA ASP A 263 16.13 -18.14 15.70
C ASP A 263 15.11 -19.26 15.81
N ALA A 264 14.64 -19.54 17.01
CA ALA A 264 13.55 -20.48 17.23
C ALA A 264 12.22 -20.00 16.63
N LEU A 265 11.90 -18.69 16.70
CA LEU A 265 10.75 -18.11 16.01
C LEU A 265 10.86 -18.21 14.48
N VAL A 266 12.04 -17.94 13.92
CA VAL A 266 12.29 -18.13 12.47
C VAL A 266 12.11 -19.60 12.09
N GLY A 267 12.64 -20.52 12.88
CA GLY A 267 12.42 -21.96 12.69
C GLY A 267 10.94 -22.33 12.71
N TYR A 268 10.17 -21.75 13.65
CA TYR A 268 8.71 -21.93 13.70
C TYR A 268 8.02 -21.40 12.43
N VAL A 269 8.34 -20.17 12.01
CA VAL A 269 7.75 -19.54 10.81
C VAL A 269 8.07 -20.35 9.56
N THR A 270 9.30 -20.79 9.39
CA THR A 270 9.74 -21.56 8.21
C THR A 270 9.33 -23.02 8.24
N GLY A 271 8.79 -23.51 9.35
CA GLY A 271 8.30 -24.91 9.49
C GLY A 271 9.34 -25.92 9.95
N THR A 272 10.53 -25.47 10.34
CA THR A 272 11.62 -26.34 10.81
C THR A 272 11.62 -26.55 12.33
N GLY A 273 10.75 -25.82 13.07
CA GLY A 273 10.70 -25.85 14.53
C GLY A 273 9.30 -25.67 15.11
N ARG A 274 9.20 -25.80 16.43
CA ARG A 274 7.99 -25.50 17.21
C ARG A 274 8.01 -24.07 17.72
N TYR A 275 6.83 -23.53 18.08
CA TYR A 275 6.73 -22.21 18.71
C TYR A 275 7.54 -22.20 20.02
N PRO A 276 8.49 -21.28 20.20
CA PRO A 276 9.34 -21.26 21.39
C PRO A 276 8.60 -20.77 22.63
N ALA A 277 9.16 -21.07 23.80
CA ALA A 277 8.72 -20.48 25.05
C ALA A 277 8.99 -18.95 25.04
N VAL A 278 7.96 -18.17 25.40
CA VAL A 278 8.08 -16.71 25.60
C VAL A 278 8.18 -16.45 27.10
N ARG A 279 9.25 -15.80 27.52
CA ARG A 279 9.54 -15.49 28.92
C ARG A 279 9.13 -14.04 29.22
N ARG A 280 8.74 -13.78 30.48
CA ARG A 280 8.72 -12.40 30.99
C ARG A 280 10.16 -12.06 31.42
N GLY A 281 10.68 -10.94 30.90
CA GLY A 281 11.93 -10.36 31.35
C GLY A 281 11.75 -9.62 32.67
#